data_c67feee3fbf6818493afb8cc3321a293
#
_entry.id   c67feee3fbf6818493afb8cc3321a293
#
_cell.length_a   1.000
_cell.length_b   1.000
_cell.length_c   1.000
_cell.angle_alpha   90.00
_cell.angle_beta   90.00
_cell.angle_gamma   90.00
#
_symmetry.space_group_name_H-M   'P 1'
#
loop_
_entity.id
_entity.type
_entity.pdbx_description
1 polymer ?
#
loop_
_entity_poly.entity_id
_entity_poly.type
_entity_poly.pdbx_seq_one_letter_code
_entity_poly.pdbx_strand_id
1 'polypeptide(L)'
;MKRYLLIIAAVVAIFTTASAQRAELTVSYGGYTQMDAMDCHDGGGDVNTAWGALNLGANFNIAPNFWIGPSYTFSSTSRKHHSDNKFYYHAIMLNGRYNYYRNSIVTVYGKVGIGSIITHETYDDESENKGYFAFQLTPVGAQVGLSNTVSIFGEAGFGAQGLIQVGFKIHL
;
A
#
# COMPACT_ATOMS: atom_id res chain seq x y z
N MET A 1 11.98 -6.85 23.56
CA MET A 1 12.31 -7.97 22.67
C MET A 1 11.26 -9.09 22.72
N LYS A 2 10.87 -9.66 23.88
CA LYS A 2 9.87 -10.75 23.94
C LYS A 2 8.49 -10.40 23.32
N ARG A 3 8.02 -9.15 23.42
CA ARG A 3 6.73 -8.71 22.87
C ARG A 3 6.72 -8.71 21.33
N TYR A 4 7.81 -8.35 20.68
CA TYR A 4 7.93 -8.38 19.21
C TYR A 4 8.03 -9.83 18.69
N LEU A 5 8.67 -10.72 19.46
CA LEU A 5 8.74 -12.14 19.11
C LEU A 5 7.36 -12.81 19.15
N LEU A 6 6.50 -12.43 20.09
CA LEU A 6 5.11 -12.90 20.19
C LEU A 6 4.26 -12.39 19.01
N ILE A 7 4.45 -11.14 18.59
CA ILE A 7 3.74 -10.58 17.43
C ILE A 7 4.19 -11.31 16.14
N ILE A 8 5.49 -11.52 15.96
CA ILE A 8 6.03 -12.27 14.83
C ILE A 8 5.54 -13.71 14.86
N ALA A 9 5.54 -14.36 16.02
CA ALA A 9 5.03 -15.73 16.15
C ALA A 9 3.52 -15.82 15.90
N ALA A 10 2.72 -14.85 16.35
CA ALA A 10 1.30 -14.78 16.06
C ALA A 10 1.01 -14.56 14.56
N VAL A 11 1.79 -13.69 13.90
CA VAL A 11 1.71 -13.47 12.45
C VAL A 11 2.09 -14.76 11.71
N VAL A 12 3.19 -15.43 12.09
CA VAL A 12 3.59 -16.72 11.48
C VAL A 12 2.56 -17.82 11.75
N ALA A 13 1.96 -17.87 12.94
CA ALA A 13 0.92 -18.86 13.27
C ALA A 13 -0.36 -18.66 12.40
N ILE A 14 -0.72 -17.43 12.08
CA ILE A 14 -1.82 -17.13 11.14
C ILE A 14 -1.51 -17.70 9.74
N PHE A 15 -0.24 -17.65 9.31
CA PHE A 15 0.18 -18.22 8.02
C PHE A 15 0.17 -19.76 8.01
N THR A 16 0.44 -20.43 9.13
CA THR A 16 0.50 -21.91 9.19
C THR A 16 -0.86 -22.60 9.28
N THR A 17 -1.90 -21.92 9.77
CA THR A 17 -3.27 -22.45 9.77
C THR A 17 -4.00 -22.28 8.44
N ALA A 18 -3.42 -21.57 7.50
CA ALA A 18 -4.00 -21.24 6.20
C ALA A 18 -3.74 -22.28 5.10
N SER A 19 -3.55 -23.55 5.44
CA SER A 19 -3.24 -24.64 4.48
C SER A 19 -4.30 -24.86 3.37
N ALA A 20 -5.42 -24.14 3.40
CA ALA A 20 -6.43 -24.14 2.34
C ALA A 20 -6.70 -22.74 1.76
N GLN A 21 -6.08 -21.67 2.30
CA GLN A 21 -6.28 -20.31 1.81
C GLN A 21 -5.13 -19.93 0.87
N ARG A 22 -5.49 -19.56 -0.34
CA ARG A 22 -4.53 -18.97 -1.28
C ARG A 22 -4.09 -17.63 -0.70
N ALA A 23 -2.78 -17.43 -0.60
CA ALA A 23 -2.19 -16.16 -0.20
C ALA A 23 -1.37 -15.58 -1.34
N GLU A 24 -1.22 -14.26 -1.36
CA GLU A 24 -0.33 -13.57 -2.28
C GLU A 24 0.38 -12.43 -1.58
N LEU A 25 1.64 -12.24 -1.93
CA LEU A 25 2.44 -11.08 -1.56
C LEU A 25 2.48 -10.11 -2.72
N THR A 26 2.41 -8.80 -2.43
CA THR A 26 2.45 -7.76 -3.45
C THR A 26 3.56 -6.76 -3.15
N VAL A 27 4.26 -6.36 -4.21
CA VAL A 27 5.21 -5.25 -4.20
C VAL A 27 4.85 -4.36 -5.37
N SER A 28 4.61 -3.07 -5.13
CA SER A 28 4.28 -2.12 -6.19
C SER A 28 4.83 -0.73 -5.94
N TYR A 29 4.95 0.01 -7.02
CA TYR A 29 5.20 1.43 -7.03
C TYR A 29 3.94 2.17 -7.45
N GLY A 30 3.58 3.23 -6.71
CA GLY A 30 2.45 4.11 -7.01
C GLY A 30 2.89 5.55 -7.21
N GLY A 31 2.32 6.22 -8.21
CA GLY A 31 2.56 7.63 -8.46
C GLY A 31 1.40 8.49 -7.95
N TYR A 32 1.70 9.70 -7.47
CA TYR A 32 0.79 10.72 -6.92
C TYR A 32 -0.19 10.16 -5.89
N THR A 33 0.16 10.30 -4.64
CA THR A 33 -0.55 9.71 -3.51
C THR A 33 -1.51 10.69 -2.85
N GLN A 34 -2.32 10.20 -1.90
CA GLN A 34 -3.13 11.04 -1.02
C GLN A 34 -2.27 12.09 -0.28
N MET A 35 -1.04 11.74 0.11
CA MET A 35 -0.13 12.65 0.79
C MET A 35 0.27 13.83 -0.11
N ASP A 36 0.57 13.56 -1.39
CA ASP A 36 0.87 14.61 -2.36
C ASP A 36 -0.32 15.59 -2.54
N ALA A 37 -1.54 15.06 -2.54
CA ALA A 37 -2.73 15.88 -2.65
C ALA A 37 -2.99 16.73 -1.40
N MET A 38 -2.73 16.19 -0.20
CA MET A 38 -2.84 16.91 1.07
C MET A 38 -1.76 18.00 1.17
N ASP A 39 -0.52 17.70 0.84
CA ASP A 39 0.59 18.64 0.88
C ASP A 39 0.38 19.81 -0.10
N CYS A 40 -0.18 19.54 -1.27
CA CYS A 40 -0.56 20.59 -2.21
C CYS A 40 -1.66 21.50 -1.69
N HIS A 41 -2.56 21.00 -0.83
CA HIS A 41 -3.69 21.75 -0.32
C HIS A 41 -3.35 22.51 0.97
N ASP A 42 -2.71 21.85 1.93
CA ASP A 42 -2.41 22.42 3.25
C ASP A 42 -1.09 23.18 3.28
N GLY A 43 -0.11 22.82 2.48
CA GLY A 43 1.24 23.43 2.44
C GLY A 43 1.37 24.66 1.56
N GLY A 44 0.30 25.17 0.93
CA GLY A 44 0.37 26.36 0.07
C GLY A 44 1.31 26.21 -1.14
N GLY A 45 1.65 25.00 -1.54
CA GLY A 45 2.56 24.72 -2.64
C GLY A 45 4.05 24.73 -2.28
N ASP A 46 4.38 24.75 -0.99
CA ASP A 46 5.78 24.82 -0.48
C ASP A 46 6.45 23.43 -0.40
N VAL A 47 5.69 22.36 -0.57
CA VAL A 47 6.19 20.98 -0.54
C VAL A 47 6.41 20.48 -1.98
N ASN A 48 7.50 19.75 -2.21
CA ASN A 48 7.73 19.09 -3.48
C ASN A 48 6.80 17.89 -3.62
N THR A 49 6.37 17.58 -4.85
CA THR A 49 5.71 16.30 -5.12
C THR A 49 6.65 15.16 -4.74
N ALA A 50 6.14 14.17 -4.02
CA ALA A 50 6.91 12.99 -3.65
C ALA A 50 7.36 12.21 -4.90
N TRP A 51 8.44 11.45 -4.76
CA TRP A 51 8.93 10.57 -5.83
C TRP A 51 7.93 9.45 -6.19
N GLY A 52 6.87 9.30 -5.42
CA GLY A 52 5.87 8.25 -5.47
C GLY A 52 5.85 7.44 -4.18
N ALA A 53 5.22 6.29 -4.21
CA ALA A 53 5.09 5.43 -3.05
C ALA A 53 5.50 3.99 -3.36
N LEU A 54 6.25 3.39 -2.46
CA LEU A 54 6.52 1.97 -2.45
C LEU A 54 5.48 1.27 -1.58
N ASN A 55 4.77 0.29 -2.16
CA ASN A 55 3.72 -0.46 -1.48
C ASN A 55 4.11 -1.92 -1.32
N LEU A 56 3.93 -2.44 -0.12
CA LEU A 56 4.07 -3.85 0.21
C LEU A 56 2.74 -4.35 0.75
N GLY A 57 2.29 -5.53 0.36
CA GLY A 57 1.04 -6.08 0.84
C GLY A 57 1.05 -7.60 0.91
N ALA A 58 0.15 -8.13 1.75
CA ALA A 58 -0.16 -9.54 1.83
C ALA A 58 -1.67 -9.69 1.77
N ASN A 59 -2.18 -10.50 0.83
CA ASN A 59 -3.61 -10.71 0.65
C ASN A 59 -3.94 -12.19 0.81
N PHE A 60 -5.09 -12.45 1.42
CA PHE A 60 -5.61 -13.78 1.68
C PHE A 60 -6.97 -13.94 1.01
N ASN A 61 -7.16 -15.06 0.33
CA ASN A 61 -8.45 -15.37 -0.28
C ASN A 61 -9.38 -15.92 0.80
N ILE A 62 -10.41 -15.15 1.16
CA ILE A 62 -11.37 -15.52 2.22
C ILE A 62 -12.70 -16.00 1.68
N ALA A 63 -13.01 -15.74 0.41
CA ALA A 63 -14.20 -16.24 -0.28
C ALA A 63 -13.93 -16.28 -1.79
N PRO A 64 -14.74 -17.00 -2.59
CA PRO A 64 -14.66 -16.94 -4.05
C PRO A 64 -14.62 -15.49 -4.53
N ASN A 65 -13.59 -15.12 -5.28
CA ASN A 65 -13.35 -13.78 -5.81
C ASN A 65 -13.08 -12.68 -4.78
N PHE A 66 -13.11 -12.95 -3.46
CA PHE A 66 -12.88 -11.93 -2.44
C PHE A 66 -11.57 -12.19 -1.68
N TRP A 67 -10.76 -11.13 -1.60
CA TRP A 67 -9.46 -11.12 -0.94
C TRP A 67 -9.39 -10.00 0.08
N ILE A 68 -8.71 -10.23 1.18
CA ILE A 68 -8.48 -9.22 2.21
C ILE A 68 -7.04 -9.30 2.68
N GLY A 69 -6.45 -8.15 3.03
CA GLY A 69 -5.12 -8.19 3.61
C GLY A 69 -4.52 -6.83 3.95
N PRO A 70 -3.51 -6.84 4.82
CA PRO A 70 -2.77 -5.64 5.19
C PRO A 70 -1.86 -5.17 4.05
N SER A 71 -1.61 -3.86 4.04
CA SER A 71 -0.55 -3.27 3.24
C SER A 71 0.17 -2.17 4.02
N TYR A 72 1.41 -1.96 3.63
CA TYR A 72 2.25 -0.88 4.08
C TYR A 72 2.71 -0.06 2.89
N THR A 73 2.58 1.26 3.00
CA THR A 73 3.00 2.21 1.98
C THR A 73 4.04 3.15 2.58
N PHE A 74 5.13 3.32 1.87
CA PHE A 74 6.20 4.27 2.20
C PHE A 74 6.35 5.30 1.08
N SER A 75 6.43 6.57 1.47
CA SER A 75 6.74 7.68 0.57
C SER A 75 7.58 8.72 1.30
N SER A 76 8.29 9.57 0.57
CA SER A 76 9.03 10.68 1.15
C SER A 76 9.10 11.88 0.20
N THR A 77 9.17 13.08 0.79
CA THR A 77 9.33 14.34 0.05
C THR A 77 10.15 15.34 0.85
N SER A 78 10.39 16.52 0.27
CA SER A 78 11.12 17.62 0.91
C SER A 78 10.47 18.97 0.61
N ARG A 79 10.74 20.00 1.42
CA ARG A 79 10.30 21.37 1.13
C ARG A 79 11.06 21.98 -0.04
N LYS A 80 10.37 22.82 -0.84
CA LYS A 80 10.95 23.47 -2.03
C LYS A 80 12.08 24.45 -1.73
N HIS A 81 12.02 25.13 -0.60
CA HIS A 81 12.97 26.22 -0.24
C HIS A 81 13.94 25.82 0.88
N HIS A 82 13.76 24.65 1.51
CA HIS A 82 14.61 24.12 2.58
C HIS A 82 14.76 22.62 2.37
N SER A 83 15.77 22.23 1.60
CA SER A 83 16.04 20.83 1.24
C SER A 83 16.38 19.93 2.45
N ASP A 84 16.74 20.52 3.59
CA ASP A 84 17.07 19.80 4.81
C ASP A 84 15.83 19.30 5.56
N ASN A 85 14.65 19.86 5.29
CA ASN A 85 13.39 19.43 5.88
C ASN A 85 12.79 18.28 5.06
N LYS A 86 12.87 17.08 5.59
CA LYS A 86 12.38 15.85 4.96
C LYS A 86 11.09 15.39 5.64
N PHE A 87 10.14 14.96 4.81
CA PHE A 87 8.89 14.35 5.24
C PHE A 87 8.89 12.89 4.87
N TYR A 88 8.59 12.05 5.84
CA TYR A 88 8.44 10.61 5.66
C TYR A 88 7.00 10.23 5.95
N TYR A 89 6.39 9.50 5.02
CA TYR A 89 5.02 9.05 5.12
C TYR A 89 4.97 7.53 5.23
N HIS A 90 4.30 7.05 6.24
CA HIS A 90 4.08 5.64 6.49
C HIS A 90 2.58 5.39 6.58
N ALA A 91 1.99 4.66 5.62
CA ALA A 91 0.59 4.28 5.71
C ALA A 91 0.46 2.78 5.97
N ILE A 92 -0.36 2.43 6.96
CA ILE A 92 -0.75 1.06 7.24
C ILE A 92 -2.24 0.94 6.95
N MET A 93 -2.60 -0.01 6.11
CA MET A 93 -3.97 -0.14 5.60
C MET A 93 -4.43 -1.59 5.60
N LEU A 94 -5.73 -1.78 5.75
CA LEU A 94 -6.43 -3.02 5.44
C LEU A 94 -7.16 -2.85 4.11
N ASN A 95 -6.92 -3.76 3.18
CA ASN A 95 -7.50 -3.72 1.83
C ASN A 95 -8.46 -4.88 1.64
N GLY A 96 -9.57 -4.61 0.95
CA GLY A 96 -10.48 -5.60 0.39
C GLY A 96 -10.44 -5.54 -1.13
N ARG A 97 -10.29 -6.68 -1.80
CA ARG A 97 -10.27 -6.78 -3.25
C ARG A 97 -11.33 -7.77 -3.71
N TYR A 98 -12.08 -7.38 -4.76
CA TYR A 98 -13.05 -8.23 -5.42
C TYR A 98 -12.68 -8.43 -6.89
N ASN A 99 -12.56 -9.70 -7.32
CA ASN A 99 -12.26 -10.04 -8.70
C ASN A 99 -13.57 -10.07 -9.51
N TYR A 100 -13.71 -9.10 -10.44
CA TYR A 100 -14.87 -9.01 -11.35
C TYR A 100 -14.82 -10.07 -12.44
N TYR A 101 -13.61 -10.32 -12.94
CA TYR A 101 -13.37 -11.28 -14.01
C TYR A 101 -12.07 -12.03 -13.75
N ARG A 102 -12.07 -13.32 -14.05
CA ARG A 102 -10.88 -14.16 -13.91
C ARG A 102 -10.88 -15.26 -14.96
N ASN A 103 -9.76 -15.38 -15.67
CA ASN A 103 -9.44 -16.54 -16.50
C ASN A 103 -8.04 -17.07 -16.16
N SER A 104 -7.50 -17.98 -16.96
CA SER A 104 -6.17 -18.58 -16.73
C SER A 104 -5.01 -17.61 -16.82
N ILE A 105 -5.16 -16.47 -17.50
CA ILE A 105 -4.09 -15.54 -17.79
C ILE A 105 -4.33 -14.18 -17.11
N VAL A 106 -5.56 -13.69 -17.14
CA VAL A 106 -5.91 -12.33 -16.72
C VAL A 106 -6.95 -12.35 -15.61
N THR A 107 -6.76 -11.50 -14.60
CA THR A 107 -7.77 -11.18 -13.59
C THR A 107 -8.00 -9.69 -13.56
N VAL A 108 -9.28 -9.26 -13.63
CA VAL A 108 -9.71 -7.88 -13.47
C VAL A 108 -10.43 -7.73 -12.14
N TYR A 109 -10.11 -6.70 -11.37
CA TYR A 109 -10.61 -6.54 -10.01
C TYR A 109 -10.77 -5.07 -9.62
N GLY A 110 -11.51 -4.86 -8.53
CA GLY A 110 -11.53 -3.61 -7.78
C GLY A 110 -10.98 -3.81 -6.38
N LYS A 111 -10.43 -2.76 -5.80
CA LYS A 111 -9.86 -2.77 -4.45
C LYS A 111 -10.29 -1.51 -3.69
N VAL A 112 -10.60 -1.69 -2.41
CA VAL A 112 -10.79 -0.61 -1.46
C VAL A 112 -9.89 -0.84 -0.26
N GLY A 113 -9.40 0.23 0.34
CA GLY A 113 -8.54 0.15 1.53
C GLY A 113 -8.82 1.31 2.48
N ILE A 114 -8.68 1.02 3.77
CA ILE A 114 -8.75 2.01 4.85
C ILE A 114 -7.62 1.79 5.84
N GLY A 115 -7.17 2.85 6.48
CA GLY A 115 -6.06 2.76 7.44
C GLY A 115 -5.66 4.10 8.02
N SER A 116 -4.39 4.20 8.38
CA SER A 116 -3.79 5.40 8.94
C SER A 116 -2.48 5.75 8.25
N ILE A 117 -2.24 7.04 8.05
CA ILE A 117 -0.96 7.61 7.65
C ILE A 117 -0.31 8.22 8.88
N ILE A 118 0.94 7.93 9.08
CA ILE A 118 1.80 8.56 10.08
C ILE A 118 2.84 9.37 9.31
N THR A 119 2.82 10.67 9.50
CA THR A 119 3.80 11.60 8.92
C THR A 119 4.86 11.88 9.97
N HIS A 120 6.11 11.74 9.60
CA HIS A 120 7.25 12.11 10.41
C HIS A 120 7.94 13.32 9.77
N GLU A 121 7.84 14.47 10.44
CA GLU A 121 8.51 15.71 10.04
C GLU A 121 9.78 15.86 10.87
N THR A 122 10.91 16.06 10.20
CA THR A 122 12.18 16.40 10.86
C THR A 122 12.45 17.88 10.61
N TYR A 123 12.45 18.68 11.67
CA TYR A 123 12.67 20.11 11.63
C TYR A 123 13.72 20.46 12.70
N ASP A 124 14.91 20.97 12.32
CA ASP A 124 15.95 21.53 13.20
C ASP A 124 15.96 20.98 14.64
N ASP A 125 16.23 19.68 14.83
CA ASP A 125 16.26 18.92 16.10
C ASP A 125 14.91 18.66 16.80
N GLU A 126 13.77 19.08 16.25
CA GLU A 126 12.46 18.69 16.73
C GLU A 126 11.78 17.74 15.73
N SER A 127 11.22 16.64 16.24
CA SER A 127 10.43 15.69 15.43
C SER A 127 8.98 15.70 15.88
N GLU A 128 8.08 15.98 14.95
CA GLU A 128 6.64 15.92 15.19
C GLU A 128 6.01 14.78 14.38
N ASN A 129 5.14 14.01 15.05
CA ASN A 129 4.38 12.95 14.41
C ASN A 129 2.92 13.40 14.28
N LYS A 130 2.40 13.36 13.04
CA LYS A 130 0.98 13.63 12.76
C LYS A 130 0.33 12.38 12.17
N GLY A 131 -0.88 12.09 12.64
CA GLY A 131 -1.67 10.96 12.15
C GLY A 131 -2.85 11.44 11.31
N TYR A 132 -3.04 10.82 10.13
CA TYR A 132 -4.14 11.11 9.22
C TYR A 132 -4.87 9.83 8.84
N PHE A 133 -6.11 9.96 8.42
CA PHE A 133 -6.87 8.86 7.84
C PHE A 133 -6.33 8.51 6.45
N ALA A 134 -6.04 7.22 6.23
CA ALA A 134 -5.66 6.69 4.94
C ALA A 134 -6.83 5.97 4.28
N PHE A 135 -7.01 6.21 2.99
CA PHE A 135 -7.92 5.43 2.17
C PHE A 135 -7.31 5.12 0.81
N GLN A 136 -7.82 4.09 0.15
CA GLN A 136 -7.53 3.76 -1.24
C GLN A 136 -8.80 3.27 -1.91
N LEU A 137 -9.11 3.82 -3.06
CA LEU A 137 -10.14 3.32 -3.94
C LEU A 137 -9.52 3.04 -5.31
N THR A 138 -9.57 1.79 -5.73
CA THR A 138 -9.06 1.31 -7.02
C THR A 138 -10.24 0.69 -7.76
N PRO A 139 -10.96 1.46 -8.61
CA PRO A 139 -12.09 0.93 -9.38
C PRO A 139 -11.68 -0.17 -10.35
N VAL A 140 -10.47 -0.05 -10.90
CA VAL A 140 -9.95 -1.00 -11.88
C VAL A 140 -8.51 -1.36 -11.58
N GLY A 141 -8.28 -2.64 -11.42
CA GLY A 141 -6.98 -3.27 -11.42
C GLY A 141 -6.99 -4.46 -12.37
N ALA A 142 -5.89 -4.70 -13.04
CA ALA A 142 -5.68 -5.87 -13.87
C ALA A 142 -4.36 -6.55 -13.51
N GLN A 143 -4.38 -7.87 -13.44
CA GLN A 143 -3.17 -8.67 -13.28
C GLN A 143 -3.06 -9.69 -14.40
N VAL A 144 -1.83 -9.95 -14.84
CA VAL A 144 -1.48 -10.95 -15.86
C VAL A 144 -0.51 -11.94 -15.24
N GLY A 145 -0.83 -13.22 -15.31
CA GLY A 145 0.04 -14.31 -14.86
C GLY A 145 1.26 -14.44 -15.80
N LEU A 146 2.45 -14.32 -15.23
CA LEU A 146 3.72 -14.59 -15.93
C LEU A 146 4.15 -16.05 -15.74
N SER A 147 3.82 -16.60 -14.59
CA SER A 147 4.03 -18.00 -14.22
C SER A 147 2.97 -18.46 -13.23
N ASN A 148 3.05 -19.71 -12.79
CA ASN A 148 2.15 -20.23 -11.74
C ASN A 148 2.34 -19.51 -10.39
N THR A 149 3.49 -18.87 -10.17
CA THR A 149 3.84 -18.24 -8.90
C THR A 149 3.89 -16.72 -9.00
N VAL A 150 4.07 -16.12 -10.19
CA VAL A 150 4.30 -14.68 -10.35
C VAL A 150 3.33 -14.08 -11.34
N SER A 151 2.77 -12.94 -10.98
CA SER A 151 1.96 -12.08 -11.85
C SER A 151 2.48 -10.65 -11.82
N ILE A 152 2.32 -9.93 -12.92
CA ILE A 152 2.44 -8.47 -13.00
C ILE A 152 1.04 -7.88 -12.89
N PHE A 153 0.92 -6.70 -12.27
CA PHE A 153 -0.34 -6.01 -12.17
C PHE A 153 -0.21 -4.50 -12.37
N GLY A 154 -1.30 -3.90 -12.81
CA GLY A 154 -1.50 -2.46 -12.83
C GLY A 154 -2.84 -2.09 -12.22
N GLU A 155 -2.90 -0.98 -11.52
CA GLU A 155 -4.09 -0.45 -10.85
C GLU A 155 -4.26 1.03 -11.19
N ALA A 156 -5.50 1.44 -11.41
CA ALA A 156 -5.88 2.84 -11.52
C ALA A 156 -6.90 3.16 -10.42
N GLY A 157 -6.59 4.19 -9.63
CA GLY A 157 -7.40 4.55 -8.48
C GLY A 157 -6.95 5.86 -7.85
N PHE A 158 -7.31 6.10 -6.60
CA PHE A 158 -6.84 7.25 -5.84
C PHE A 158 -6.78 6.92 -4.34
N GLY A 159 -5.84 7.54 -3.65
CA GLY A 159 -5.62 7.35 -2.22
C GLY A 159 -4.15 7.22 -1.85
N ALA A 160 -3.89 6.62 -0.69
CA ALA A 160 -2.57 6.55 -0.09
C ALA A 160 -1.55 5.71 -0.89
N GLN A 161 -2.02 4.75 -1.69
CA GLN A 161 -1.14 3.89 -2.49
C GLN A 161 -0.82 4.47 -3.89
N GLY A 162 -1.47 5.57 -4.28
CA GLY A 162 -1.25 6.30 -5.53
C GLY A 162 -2.38 6.17 -6.55
N LEU A 163 -2.37 7.11 -7.54
CA LEU A 163 -3.34 7.14 -8.64
C LEU A 163 -3.14 5.99 -9.63
N ILE A 164 -1.90 5.74 -9.98
CA ILE A 164 -1.50 4.63 -10.86
C ILE A 164 -0.48 3.81 -10.11
N GLN A 165 -0.71 2.50 -10.04
CA GLN A 165 0.21 1.56 -9.43
C GLN A 165 0.60 0.49 -10.44
N VAL A 166 1.85 0.09 -10.39
CA VAL A 166 2.37 -1.07 -11.12
C VAL A 166 3.21 -1.92 -10.19
N GLY A 167 3.15 -3.22 -10.36
CA GLY A 167 3.89 -4.10 -9.46
C GLY A 167 3.80 -5.58 -9.80
N PHE A 168 4.30 -6.36 -8.85
CA PHE A 168 4.33 -7.81 -8.94
C PHE A 168 3.54 -8.43 -7.78
N LYS A 169 2.97 -9.60 -8.05
CA LYS A 169 2.32 -10.48 -7.07
C LYS A 169 3.01 -11.84 -7.09
N ILE A 170 3.28 -12.35 -5.90
CA ILE A 170 3.81 -13.70 -5.70
C ILE A 170 2.69 -14.51 -5.06
N HIS A 171 2.26 -15.58 -5.72
CA HIS A 171 1.25 -16.51 -5.25
C HIS A 171 1.90 -17.61 -4.41
N LEU A 172 1.34 -17.86 -3.22
CA LEU A 172 1.79 -18.85 -2.24
C LEU A 172 0.83 -20.04 -2.17
#